data_d6c9cd4144c9fa55975e16d31b8598f5
#
_entry.id   d6c9cd4144c9fa55975e16d31b8598f5
#
_cell.length_a   1.000
_cell.length_b   1.000
_cell.length_c   1.000
_cell.angle_alpha   90.00
_cell.angle_beta   90.00
_cell.angle_gamma   90.00
#
_symmetry.space_group_name_H-M   'P 1'
#
loop_
_entity.id
_entity.type
_entity.pdbx_description
1 polymer ?
#
loop_
_entity_poly.entity_id
_entity_poly.type
_entity_poly.pdbx_seq_one_letter_code
_entity_poly.pdbx_strand_id
1 'polypeptide(L)'
;MENLHFVLPEIFISLSIMFLLILGVFKKNSSILIHNFSLLILFITAVITFNETIDIKKIFLFKGSVVIDYLSSLMKIITLLAAFIVLAISTSYLKVFKILKIEYPILILSSVLGMMVMISSNDLIVFYMGLELQSLALYVLATFNRDNLKSSEAGLKYFVLSALSSGLLLYGCSLIYGFAGSTNFDTIATQLNSNEYVLTFGIV
;
A
#
# COMPACT_ATOMS: atom_id res chain seq x y z
N MET A 1 8.33 -1.79 23.73
CA MET A 1 7.42 -0.70 23.29
C MET A 1 8.15 0.50 22.68
N GLU A 2 9.49 0.54 22.77
CA GLU A 2 10.29 1.70 22.34
C GLU A 2 10.38 1.95 20.82
N ASN A 3 10.03 0.98 19.97
CA ASN A 3 10.22 1.11 18.52
C ASN A 3 8.92 1.33 17.73
N LEU A 4 7.78 1.55 18.38
CA LEU A 4 6.50 1.81 17.72
C LEU A 4 6.46 3.16 16.98
N HIS A 5 7.38 4.07 17.30
CA HIS A 5 7.50 5.35 16.63
C HIS A 5 7.75 5.20 15.11
N PHE A 6 8.50 4.18 14.70
CA PHE A 6 8.84 3.96 13.29
C PHE A 6 7.69 3.44 12.42
N VAL A 7 6.54 3.09 13.03
CA VAL A 7 5.31 2.70 12.33
C VAL A 7 4.24 3.81 12.43
N LEU A 8 4.58 4.95 13.02
CA LEU A 8 3.68 6.09 13.14
C LEU A 8 3.11 6.58 11.80
N PRO A 9 3.90 6.67 10.70
CA PRO A 9 3.37 7.11 9.41
C PRO A 9 2.23 6.23 8.90
N GLU A 10 2.36 4.90 8.96
CA GLU A 10 1.34 3.93 8.53
C GLU A 10 0.10 4.00 9.43
N ILE A 11 0.30 4.07 10.75
CA ILE A 11 -0.80 4.23 11.72
C ILE A 11 -1.54 5.54 11.47
N PHE A 12 -0.82 6.63 11.23
CA PHE A 12 -1.40 7.95 10.98
C PHE A 12 -2.25 7.95 9.71
N ILE A 13 -1.77 7.37 8.60
CA ILE A 13 -2.56 7.26 7.35
C ILE A 13 -3.80 6.38 7.59
N SER A 14 -3.66 5.24 8.26
CA SER A 14 -4.79 4.33 8.49
C SER A 14 -5.90 4.98 9.33
N LEU A 15 -5.55 5.67 10.40
CA LEU A 15 -6.50 6.42 11.22
C LEU A 15 -7.13 7.59 10.45
N SER A 16 -6.33 8.26 9.63
CA SER A 16 -6.80 9.37 8.78
C SER A 16 -7.82 8.89 7.73
N ILE A 17 -7.62 7.72 7.13
CA ILE A 17 -8.58 7.10 6.20
C ILE A 17 -9.91 6.84 6.91
N MET A 18 -9.89 6.25 8.10
CA MET A 18 -11.10 6.01 8.91
C MET A 18 -11.81 7.32 9.25
N PHE A 19 -11.07 8.34 9.65
CA PHE A 19 -11.61 9.66 9.97
C PHE A 19 -12.24 10.33 8.73
N LEU A 20 -11.58 10.30 7.57
CA LEU A 20 -12.12 10.86 6.33
C LEU A 20 -13.39 10.13 5.86
N LEU A 21 -13.47 8.81 6.03
CA LEU A 21 -14.69 8.03 5.74
C LEU A 21 -15.87 8.50 6.60
N ILE A 22 -15.65 8.65 7.90
CA ILE A 22 -16.68 9.13 8.84
C ILE A 22 -17.12 10.54 8.45
N LEU A 23 -16.20 11.46 8.21
CA LEU A 23 -16.51 12.82 7.77
C LEU A 23 -17.29 12.83 6.45
N GLY A 24 -16.95 11.95 5.51
CA GLY A 24 -17.62 11.83 4.23
C GLY A 24 -19.09 11.43 4.34
N VAL A 25 -19.42 10.57 5.29
CA VAL A 25 -20.80 10.12 5.55
C VAL A 25 -21.63 11.23 6.18
N PHE A 26 -21.10 11.93 7.16
CA PHE A 26 -21.85 12.94 7.91
C PHE A 26 -22.05 14.27 7.17
N LYS A 27 -21.16 14.65 6.26
CA LYS A 27 -21.18 15.95 5.60
C LYS A 27 -21.49 15.83 4.10
N LYS A 28 -22.75 16.08 3.72
CA LYS A 28 -23.17 16.20 2.32
C LYS A 28 -22.38 17.34 1.63
N ASN A 29 -21.82 17.10 0.43
CA ASN A 29 -21.00 18.03 -0.36
C ASN A 29 -19.59 18.32 0.20
N SER A 30 -18.97 17.36 0.87
CA SER A 30 -17.62 17.51 1.43
C SER A 30 -16.48 17.06 0.50
N SER A 31 -16.76 16.74 -0.78
CA SER A 31 -15.77 16.17 -1.70
C SER A 31 -14.50 17.02 -1.85
N ILE A 32 -14.64 18.35 -1.96
CA ILE A 32 -13.49 19.26 -2.05
C ILE A 32 -12.73 19.35 -0.71
N LEU A 33 -13.46 19.36 0.40
CA LEU A 33 -12.85 19.39 1.73
C LEU A 33 -12.04 18.11 1.98
N ILE A 34 -12.60 16.95 1.70
CA ILE A 34 -11.93 15.66 1.88
C ILE A 34 -10.69 15.57 0.99
N HIS A 35 -10.79 16.07 -0.24
CA HIS A 35 -9.64 16.14 -1.13
C HIS A 35 -8.50 17.02 -0.57
N ASN A 36 -8.81 18.20 -0.06
CA ASN A 36 -7.81 19.08 0.54
C ASN A 36 -7.23 18.48 1.85
N PHE A 37 -8.06 17.83 2.65
CA PHE A 37 -7.58 17.11 3.84
C PHE A 37 -6.68 15.92 3.48
N SER A 38 -6.98 15.20 2.41
CA SER A 38 -6.11 14.10 1.95
C SER A 38 -4.72 14.57 1.50
N LEU A 39 -4.64 15.73 0.82
CA LEU A 39 -3.36 16.38 0.49
C LEU A 39 -2.58 16.77 1.75
N LEU A 40 -3.27 17.34 2.74
CA LEU A 40 -2.65 17.72 4.01
C LEU A 40 -2.14 16.49 4.76
N ILE A 41 -2.90 15.39 4.78
CA ILE A 41 -2.49 14.12 5.40
C ILE A 41 -1.23 13.58 4.74
N LEU A 42 -1.17 13.52 3.40
CA LEU A 42 0.03 13.08 2.68
C LEU A 42 1.24 13.96 2.98
N PHE A 43 1.06 15.26 3.06
CA PHE A 43 2.14 16.17 3.41
C PHE A 43 2.66 15.93 4.85
N ILE A 44 1.75 15.80 5.81
CA ILE A 44 2.13 15.54 7.22
C ILE A 44 2.86 14.21 7.33
N THR A 45 2.35 13.15 6.69
CA THR A 45 3.01 11.84 6.70
C THR A 45 4.38 11.89 6.05
N ALA A 46 4.56 12.63 4.97
CA ALA A 46 5.87 12.81 4.35
C ALA A 46 6.86 13.53 5.30
N VAL A 47 6.41 14.50 6.07
CA VAL A 47 7.24 15.18 7.08
C VAL A 47 7.59 14.23 8.24
N ILE A 48 6.65 13.42 8.71
CA ILE A 48 6.90 12.43 9.77
C ILE A 48 7.95 11.42 9.30
N THR A 49 7.77 10.83 8.11
CA THR A 49 8.74 9.88 7.54
C THR A 49 10.11 10.51 7.32
N PHE A 50 10.17 11.77 6.89
CA PHE A 50 11.43 12.48 6.71
C PHE A 50 12.19 12.69 8.03
N ASN A 51 11.50 13.07 9.11
CA ASN A 51 12.11 13.22 10.43
C ASN A 51 12.67 11.90 10.95
N GLU A 52 12.02 10.77 10.66
CA GLU A 52 12.50 9.46 11.05
C GLU A 52 13.76 9.04 10.26
N THR A 53 13.97 9.52 9.02
CA THR A 53 15.13 9.14 8.19
C THR A 53 16.46 9.64 8.76
N ILE A 54 16.48 10.63 9.62
CA ILE A 54 17.72 11.29 10.10
C ILE A 54 18.53 10.38 11.02
N ASP A 55 17.88 9.47 11.77
CA ASP A 55 18.52 8.66 12.81
C ASP A 55 18.43 7.13 12.58
N ILE A 56 18.14 6.67 11.36
CA ILE A 56 17.82 5.26 11.13
C ILE A 56 19.08 4.37 11.08
N LYS A 57 19.21 3.52 12.11
CA LYS A 57 19.88 2.22 12.03
C LYS A 57 18.81 1.19 11.61
N LYS A 58 19.22 0.17 10.82
CA LYS A 58 18.32 -0.94 10.44
C LYS A 58 17.62 -1.52 11.68
N ILE A 59 16.29 -1.38 11.75
CA ILE A 59 15.46 -1.78 12.87
C ILE A 59 14.50 -2.85 12.42
N PHE A 60 14.45 -3.95 13.16
CA PHE A 60 13.48 -5.03 12.95
C PHE A 60 12.31 -4.87 13.92
N LEU A 61 11.09 -4.91 13.40
CA LEU A 61 9.85 -4.80 14.15
C LEU A 61 9.01 -6.06 13.97
N PHE A 62 8.06 -6.28 14.89
CA PHE A 62 7.12 -7.41 14.83
C PHE A 62 7.81 -8.76 14.60
N LYS A 63 8.80 -9.09 15.44
CA LYS A 63 9.60 -10.33 15.36
C LYS A 63 10.34 -10.49 14.01
N GLY A 64 10.71 -9.37 13.36
CA GLY A 64 11.43 -9.38 12.10
C GLY A 64 10.55 -9.37 10.85
N SER A 65 9.24 -9.28 10.97
CA SER A 65 8.33 -9.23 9.79
C SER A 65 8.36 -7.90 9.07
N VAL A 66 8.77 -6.82 9.76
CA VAL A 66 8.90 -5.47 9.20
C VAL A 66 10.31 -4.96 9.44
N VAL A 67 10.93 -4.40 8.41
CA VAL A 67 12.25 -3.78 8.46
C VAL A 67 12.15 -2.33 8.06
N ILE A 68 12.73 -1.47 8.89
CA ILE A 68 12.85 -0.05 8.59
C ILE A 68 14.34 0.27 8.49
N ASP A 69 14.72 0.71 7.31
CA ASP A 69 16.07 1.14 6.97
C ASP A 69 16.02 2.43 6.15
N TYR A 70 17.17 2.98 5.83
CA TYR A 70 17.28 4.20 5.03
C TYR A 70 16.61 4.06 3.66
N LEU A 71 16.74 2.90 3.01
CA LEU A 71 16.16 2.64 1.70
C LEU A 71 14.64 2.57 1.76
N SER A 72 14.07 1.86 2.74
CA SER A 72 12.62 1.78 2.93
C SER A 72 12.00 3.15 3.21
N SER A 73 12.63 3.96 4.04
CA SER A 73 12.17 5.31 4.37
C SER A 73 12.23 6.24 3.16
N LEU A 74 13.32 6.17 2.36
CA LEU A 74 13.45 6.95 1.14
C LEU A 74 12.37 6.56 0.12
N MET A 75 12.12 5.26 -0.08
CA MET A 75 11.07 4.78 -0.97
C MET A 75 9.67 5.20 -0.51
N LYS A 76 9.39 5.19 0.80
CA LYS A 76 8.13 5.71 1.36
C LYS A 76 7.95 7.20 1.05
N ILE A 77 8.99 8.01 1.20
CA ILE A 77 8.93 9.45 0.87
C ILE A 77 8.63 9.66 -0.61
N ILE A 78 9.29 8.91 -1.51
CA ILE A 78 9.03 9.00 -2.96
C ILE A 78 7.58 8.64 -3.27
N THR A 79 7.04 7.58 -2.69
CA THR A 79 5.64 7.18 -2.92
C THR A 79 4.65 8.21 -2.39
N LEU A 80 4.90 8.81 -1.23
CA LEU A 80 4.08 9.88 -0.67
C LEU A 80 4.09 11.14 -1.53
N LEU A 81 5.26 11.55 -2.02
CA LEU A 81 5.39 12.69 -2.93
C LEU A 81 4.68 12.44 -4.27
N ALA A 82 4.85 11.24 -4.84
CA ALA A 82 4.17 10.87 -6.08
C ALA A 82 2.64 10.91 -5.90
N ALA A 83 2.12 10.35 -4.81
CA ALA A 83 0.69 10.37 -4.50
C ALA A 83 0.17 11.80 -4.28
N PHE A 84 0.94 12.65 -3.61
CA PHE A 84 0.61 14.06 -3.42
C PHE A 84 0.46 14.78 -4.78
N ILE A 85 1.41 14.60 -5.69
CA ILE A 85 1.38 15.20 -7.04
C ILE A 85 0.18 14.68 -7.83
N VAL A 86 -0.08 13.36 -7.80
CA VAL A 86 -1.21 12.75 -8.49
C VAL A 86 -2.53 13.32 -7.98
N LEU A 87 -2.72 13.41 -6.66
CA LEU A 87 -3.92 14.00 -6.09
C LEU A 87 -4.05 15.48 -6.46
N ALA A 88 -2.99 16.27 -6.39
CA ALA A 88 -3.02 17.68 -6.73
C ALA A 88 -3.46 17.94 -8.19
N ILE A 89 -2.94 17.16 -9.14
CA ILE A 89 -3.26 17.30 -10.57
C ILE A 89 -4.68 16.75 -10.87
N SER A 90 -5.09 15.67 -10.22
CA SER A 90 -6.37 14.99 -10.51
C SER A 90 -7.60 15.83 -10.20
N THR A 91 -7.52 16.81 -9.28
CA THR A 91 -8.65 17.68 -8.93
C THR A 91 -9.27 18.40 -10.11
N SER A 92 -8.45 18.97 -10.98
CA SER A 92 -8.92 19.72 -12.15
C SER A 92 -9.65 18.80 -13.12
N TYR A 93 -9.10 17.62 -13.37
CA TYR A 93 -9.70 16.60 -14.23
C TYR A 93 -11.05 16.11 -13.67
N LEU A 94 -11.11 15.74 -12.41
CA LEU A 94 -12.31 15.21 -11.76
C LEU A 94 -13.47 16.23 -11.71
N LYS A 95 -13.15 17.54 -11.58
CA LYS A 95 -14.15 18.61 -11.64
C LYS A 95 -14.73 18.76 -13.04
N VAL A 96 -13.90 18.74 -14.09
CA VAL A 96 -14.36 18.89 -15.48
C VAL A 96 -15.30 17.77 -15.87
N PHE A 97 -14.97 16.52 -15.50
CA PHE A 97 -15.80 15.35 -15.81
C PHE A 97 -16.94 15.10 -14.81
N LYS A 98 -17.13 15.97 -13.80
CA LYS A 98 -18.14 15.82 -12.74
C LYS A 98 -18.09 14.48 -11.97
N ILE A 99 -16.91 13.89 -11.88
CA ILE A 99 -16.66 12.60 -11.21
C ILE A 99 -16.00 12.84 -9.83
N LEU A 100 -16.00 14.04 -9.32
CA LEU A 100 -15.42 14.36 -8.02
C LEU A 100 -16.29 13.77 -6.91
N LYS A 101 -15.92 12.57 -6.44
CA LYS A 101 -16.56 11.87 -5.33
C LYS A 101 -15.61 11.79 -4.14
N ILE A 102 -16.18 11.59 -2.96
CA ILE A 102 -15.47 11.50 -1.68
C ILE A 102 -14.53 10.29 -1.65
N GLU A 103 -14.92 9.20 -2.31
CA GLU A 103 -14.21 7.93 -2.31
C GLU A 103 -12.85 8.00 -3.05
N TYR A 104 -12.69 8.90 -4.04
CA TYR A 104 -11.48 8.96 -4.86
C TYR A 104 -10.20 9.20 -4.04
N PRO A 105 -10.08 10.27 -3.22
CA PRO A 105 -8.88 10.50 -2.43
C PRO A 105 -8.66 9.42 -1.35
N ILE A 106 -9.73 8.85 -0.82
CA ILE A 106 -9.66 7.78 0.18
C ILE A 106 -9.06 6.51 -0.42
N LEU A 107 -9.45 6.15 -1.64
CA LEU A 107 -8.88 5.00 -2.35
C LEU A 107 -7.39 5.20 -2.67
N ILE A 108 -6.99 6.42 -3.04
CA ILE A 108 -5.57 6.73 -3.25
C ILE A 108 -4.78 6.60 -1.93
N LEU A 109 -5.30 7.14 -0.82
CA LEU A 109 -4.67 6.97 0.50
C LEU A 109 -4.55 5.49 0.90
N SER A 110 -5.58 4.67 0.63
CA SER A 110 -5.54 3.23 0.90
C SER A 110 -4.50 2.51 0.05
N SER A 111 -4.36 2.90 -1.22
CA SER A 111 -3.30 2.38 -2.10
C SER A 111 -1.91 2.76 -1.59
N VAL A 112 -1.72 4.01 -1.15
CA VAL A 112 -0.46 4.48 -0.56
C VAL A 112 -0.11 3.70 0.71
N LEU A 113 -1.08 3.47 1.59
CA LEU A 113 -0.89 2.64 2.79
C LEU A 113 -0.40 1.23 2.42
N GLY A 114 -1.02 0.59 1.42
CA GLY A 114 -0.57 -0.70 0.92
C GLY A 114 0.87 -0.68 0.42
N MET A 115 1.25 0.35 -0.36
CA MET A 115 2.63 0.53 -0.82
C MET A 115 3.61 0.71 0.34
N MET A 116 3.28 1.50 1.35
CA MET A 116 4.16 1.71 2.51
C MET A 116 4.39 0.44 3.31
N VAL A 117 3.34 -0.36 3.53
CA VAL A 117 3.44 -1.68 4.17
C VAL A 117 4.31 -2.63 3.35
N MET A 118 4.12 -2.67 2.03
CA MET A 118 4.90 -3.52 1.13
C MET A 118 6.40 -3.14 1.14
N ILE A 119 6.73 -1.85 1.13
CA ILE A 119 8.11 -1.34 1.12
C ILE A 119 8.87 -1.74 2.40
N SER A 120 8.20 -1.77 3.54
CA SER A 120 8.82 -2.13 4.82
C SER A 120 8.67 -3.61 5.19
N SER A 121 8.09 -4.44 4.32
CA SER A 121 7.92 -5.87 4.59
C SER A 121 9.24 -6.63 4.54
N ASN A 122 9.46 -7.53 5.51
CA ASN A 122 10.54 -8.52 5.53
C ASN A 122 9.99 -9.96 5.62
N ASP A 123 8.72 -10.11 5.29
CA ASP A 123 7.98 -11.36 5.37
C ASP A 123 7.07 -11.49 4.15
N LEU A 124 6.98 -12.69 3.57
CA LEU A 124 6.17 -12.97 2.37
C LEU A 124 4.70 -12.64 2.57
N ILE A 125 4.15 -12.92 3.76
CA ILE A 125 2.73 -12.68 4.04
C ILE A 125 2.47 -11.17 4.18
N VAL A 126 3.35 -10.43 4.88
CA VAL A 126 3.23 -8.98 5.02
C VAL A 126 3.36 -8.29 3.66
N PHE A 127 4.31 -8.73 2.83
CA PHE A 127 4.46 -8.27 1.45
C PHE A 127 3.18 -8.49 0.63
N TYR A 128 2.64 -9.71 0.67
CA TYR A 128 1.40 -10.07 -0.02
C TYR A 128 0.21 -9.21 0.43
N MET A 129 0.04 -9.01 1.75
CA MET A 129 -1.05 -8.19 2.29
C MET A 129 -0.95 -6.73 1.86
N GLY A 130 0.26 -6.17 1.82
CA GLY A 130 0.50 -4.81 1.30
C GLY A 130 0.14 -4.68 -0.18
N LEU A 131 0.53 -5.67 -0.99
CA LEU A 131 0.22 -5.74 -2.42
C LEU A 131 -1.29 -5.85 -2.66
N GLU A 132 -2.00 -6.69 -1.91
CA GLU A 132 -3.45 -6.84 -2.03
C GLU A 132 -4.20 -5.56 -1.64
N LEU A 133 -3.80 -4.90 -0.54
CA LEU A 133 -4.42 -3.65 -0.11
C LEU A 133 -4.30 -2.56 -1.19
N GLN A 134 -3.12 -2.44 -1.81
CA GLN A 134 -2.89 -1.53 -2.93
C GLN A 134 -3.76 -1.88 -4.13
N SER A 135 -3.76 -3.15 -4.54
CA SER A 135 -4.45 -3.62 -5.74
C SER A 135 -5.96 -3.45 -5.64
N LEU A 136 -6.56 -3.80 -4.50
CA LEU A 136 -8.00 -3.62 -4.26
C LEU A 136 -8.45 -2.16 -4.44
N ALA A 137 -7.67 -1.21 -3.97
CA ALA A 137 -7.95 0.22 -4.18
C ALA A 137 -7.89 0.59 -5.67
N LEU A 138 -6.90 0.06 -6.40
CA LEU A 138 -6.73 0.34 -7.83
C LEU A 138 -7.83 -0.28 -8.70
N TYR A 139 -8.38 -1.45 -8.36
CA TYR A 139 -9.52 -2.03 -9.10
C TYR A 139 -10.76 -1.14 -9.01
N VAL A 140 -11.03 -0.60 -7.82
CA VAL A 140 -12.15 0.33 -7.62
C VAL A 140 -11.90 1.64 -8.36
N LEU A 141 -10.67 2.13 -8.39
CA LEU A 141 -10.31 3.33 -9.15
C LEU A 141 -10.48 3.13 -10.67
N ALA A 142 -10.16 1.96 -11.20
CA ALA A 142 -10.37 1.63 -12.62
C ALA A 142 -11.86 1.64 -13.02
N THR A 143 -12.76 1.23 -12.09
CA THR A 143 -14.22 1.26 -12.27
C THR A 143 -14.88 2.54 -11.78
N PHE A 144 -14.12 3.58 -11.50
CA PHE A 144 -14.62 4.75 -10.77
C PHE A 144 -15.77 5.46 -11.48
N ASN A 145 -15.75 5.52 -12.82
CA ASN A 145 -16.86 6.04 -13.63
C ASN A 145 -17.84 4.91 -13.97
N ARG A 146 -18.74 4.60 -13.02
CA ARG A 146 -19.69 3.48 -13.10
C ARG A 146 -20.65 3.55 -14.27
N ASP A 147 -20.95 4.75 -14.77
CA ASP A 147 -21.90 4.98 -15.86
C ASP A 147 -21.26 4.76 -17.25
N ASN A 148 -19.95 4.54 -17.30
CA ASN A 148 -19.21 4.28 -18.52
C ASN A 148 -18.91 2.78 -18.67
N LEU A 149 -19.49 2.14 -19.70
CA LEU A 149 -19.29 0.72 -19.99
C LEU A 149 -17.80 0.34 -20.11
N LYS A 150 -16.98 1.18 -20.75
CA LYS A 150 -15.54 0.93 -20.90
C LYS A 150 -14.80 0.92 -19.56
N SER A 151 -15.18 1.81 -18.62
CA SER A 151 -14.61 1.84 -17.29
C SER A 151 -14.99 0.59 -16.48
N SER A 152 -16.25 0.18 -16.54
CA SER A 152 -16.73 -1.02 -15.86
C SER A 152 -16.08 -2.30 -16.43
N GLU A 153 -15.95 -2.38 -17.75
CA GLU A 153 -15.28 -3.50 -18.43
C GLU A 153 -13.78 -3.55 -18.07
N ALA A 154 -13.09 -2.39 -18.07
CA ALA A 154 -11.69 -2.31 -17.72
C ALA A 154 -11.43 -2.77 -16.29
N GLY A 155 -12.23 -2.30 -15.33
CA GLY A 155 -12.09 -2.69 -13.94
C GLY A 155 -12.41 -4.17 -13.70
N LEU A 156 -13.41 -4.73 -14.37
CA LEU A 156 -13.73 -6.15 -14.27
C LEU A 156 -12.57 -7.01 -14.81
N LYS A 157 -12.02 -6.67 -15.97
CA LYS A 157 -10.84 -7.34 -16.53
C LYS A 157 -9.63 -7.25 -15.59
N TYR A 158 -9.40 -6.07 -15.06
CA TYR A 158 -8.31 -5.85 -14.12
C TYR A 158 -8.47 -6.70 -12.86
N PHE A 159 -9.66 -6.69 -12.26
CA PHE A 159 -9.96 -7.48 -11.06
C PHE A 159 -9.76 -8.99 -11.29
N VAL A 160 -10.34 -9.54 -12.38
CA VAL A 160 -10.25 -10.99 -12.65
C VAL A 160 -8.81 -11.44 -12.91
N LEU A 161 -8.05 -10.67 -13.73
CA LEU A 161 -6.65 -11.02 -14.03
C LEU A 161 -5.77 -10.90 -12.80
N SER A 162 -5.98 -9.85 -12.00
CA SER A 162 -5.21 -9.67 -10.77
C SER A 162 -5.56 -10.70 -9.71
N ALA A 163 -6.84 -11.07 -9.55
CA ALA A 163 -7.24 -12.13 -8.62
C ALA A 163 -6.60 -13.47 -8.97
N LEU A 164 -6.48 -13.78 -10.27
CA LEU A 164 -5.75 -14.96 -10.72
C LEU A 164 -4.26 -14.86 -10.39
N SER A 165 -3.64 -13.72 -10.69
CA SER A 165 -2.23 -13.48 -10.43
C SER A 165 -1.88 -13.55 -8.94
N SER A 166 -2.71 -12.94 -8.08
CA SER A 166 -2.50 -12.95 -6.63
C SER A 166 -2.69 -14.36 -6.05
N GLY A 167 -3.63 -15.14 -6.59
CA GLY A 167 -3.79 -16.55 -6.22
C GLY A 167 -2.56 -17.39 -6.56
N LEU A 168 -1.96 -17.17 -7.75
CA LEU A 168 -0.70 -17.84 -8.14
C LEU A 168 0.47 -17.41 -7.25
N LEU A 169 0.56 -16.12 -6.92
CA LEU A 169 1.60 -15.62 -6.03
C LEU A 169 1.46 -16.23 -4.63
N LEU A 170 0.24 -16.28 -4.08
CA LEU A 170 0.00 -16.91 -2.78
C LEU A 170 0.33 -18.41 -2.78
N TYR A 171 0.02 -19.09 -3.88
CA TYR A 171 0.42 -20.48 -4.08
C TYR A 171 1.94 -20.63 -4.07
N GLY A 172 2.69 -19.79 -4.79
CA GLY A 172 4.15 -19.74 -4.74
C GLY A 172 4.69 -19.49 -3.33
N CYS A 173 4.12 -18.53 -2.60
CA CYS A 173 4.48 -18.27 -1.20
C CYS A 173 4.23 -19.52 -0.31
N SER A 174 3.14 -20.25 -0.54
CA SER A 174 2.83 -21.45 0.23
C SER A 174 3.84 -22.60 -0.03
N LEU A 175 4.30 -22.73 -1.28
CA LEU A 175 5.35 -23.69 -1.62
C LEU A 175 6.67 -23.33 -0.95
N ILE A 176 7.09 -22.06 -1.01
CA ILE A 176 8.29 -21.59 -0.31
C ILE A 176 8.19 -21.88 1.18
N TYR A 177 7.05 -21.56 1.80
CA TYR A 177 6.81 -21.83 3.20
C TYR A 177 6.87 -23.34 3.50
N GLY A 178 6.28 -24.19 2.65
CA GLY A 178 6.30 -25.63 2.83
C GLY A 178 7.71 -26.22 2.85
N PHE A 179 8.65 -25.63 2.10
CA PHE A 179 10.03 -26.10 2.03
C PHE A 179 10.96 -25.38 3.03
N ALA A 180 10.79 -24.08 3.22
CA ALA A 180 11.63 -23.28 4.12
C ALA A 180 11.16 -23.30 5.59
N GLY A 181 9.92 -23.70 5.86
CA GLY A 181 9.34 -23.66 7.21
C GLY A 181 9.18 -22.24 7.78
N SER A 182 9.44 -21.19 6.98
CA SER A 182 9.39 -19.79 7.39
C SER A 182 8.93 -18.90 6.23
N THR A 183 8.24 -17.80 6.57
CA THR A 183 7.84 -16.76 5.63
C THR A 183 8.81 -15.57 5.62
N ASN A 184 9.77 -15.52 6.56
CA ASN A 184 10.72 -14.43 6.69
C ASN A 184 11.82 -14.52 5.64
N PHE A 185 12.11 -13.39 4.94
CA PHE A 185 13.09 -13.35 3.84
C PHE A 185 14.51 -13.73 4.29
N ASP A 186 14.95 -13.31 5.48
CA ASP A 186 16.29 -13.61 5.96
C ASP A 186 16.47 -15.12 6.22
N THR A 187 15.45 -15.79 6.78
CA THR A 187 15.49 -17.25 7.02
C THR A 187 15.39 -18.04 5.72
N ILE A 188 14.57 -17.59 4.78
CA ILE A 188 14.48 -18.21 3.45
C ILE A 188 15.82 -18.11 2.75
N ALA A 189 16.47 -16.94 2.76
CA ALA A 189 17.77 -16.74 2.12
C ALA A 189 18.87 -17.63 2.70
N THR A 190 18.89 -17.89 4.00
CA THR A 190 19.85 -18.80 4.64
C THR A 190 19.60 -20.25 4.25
N GLN A 191 18.37 -20.65 4.07
CA GLN A 191 18.02 -22.02 3.67
C GLN A 191 18.21 -22.29 2.17
N LEU A 192 18.03 -21.27 1.30
CA LEU A 192 18.37 -21.37 -0.12
C LEU A 192 19.82 -21.77 -0.34
N ASN A 193 20.73 -21.27 0.49
CA ASN A 193 22.16 -21.60 0.41
C ASN A 193 22.48 -23.04 0.85
N SER A 194 21.58 -23.70 1.58
CA SER A 194 21.79 -25.05 2.11
C SER A 194 21.14 -26.17 1.28
N ASN A 195 20.09 -25.92 0.51
CA ASN A 195 19.32 -26.91 -0.26
C ASN A 195 18.89 -26.37 -1.64
N GLU A 196 19.81 -26.41 -2.63
CA GLU A 196 19.67 -25.79 -3.95
C GLU A 196 18.47 -26.27 -4.80
N TYR A 197 18.01 -27.50 -4.67
CA TYR A 197 17.05 -28.08 -5.63
C TYR A 197 15.58 -27.89 -5.28
N VAL A 198 15.23 -27.77 -4.03
CA VAL A 198 13.85 -27.85 -3.56
C VAL A 198 13.17 -26.48 -3.53
N LEU A 199 13.94 -25.42 -3.30
CA LEU A 199 13.42 -24.04 -3.22
C LEU A 199 13.23 -23.37 -4.59
N THR A 200 13.92 -23.87 -5.62
CA THR A 200 13.75 -23.37 -7.00
C THR A 200 12.33 -23.53 -7.54
N PHE A 201 11.61 -24.58 -7.14
CA PHE A 201 10.23 -24.80 -7.55
C PHE A 201 9.20 -23.79 -6.96
N GLY A 202 9.52 -23.15 -5.85
CA GLY A 202 8.64 -22.15 -5.25
C GLY A 202 8.86 -20.71 -5.77
N ILE A 203 9.95 -20.49 -6.52
CA ILE A 203 10.35 -19.16 -7.03
C ILE A 203 9.92 -18.99 -8.49
N VAL A 204 9.68 -20.06 -9.24
CA VAL A 204 9.17 -20.05 -10.62
C VAL A 204 7.66 -19.97 -10.65
#